data_4535cf8608101d7e8a0a2286e59b385c
#
_entry.id   4535cf8608101d7e8a0a2286e59b385c
#
_cell.length_a   1.000
_cell.length_b   1.000
_cell.length_c   1.000
_cell.angle_alpha   90.00
_cell.angle_beta   90.00
_cell.angle_gamma   90.00
#
_symmetry.space_group_name_H-M   'P 1'
#
loop_
_entity.id
_entity.type
_entity.pdbx_description
1 polymer ?
#
loop_
_entity_poly.entity_id
_entity_poly.type
_entity_poly.pdbx_seq_one_letter_code
_entity_poly.pdbx_strand_id
1 'polypeptide(L)'
;AREAVEKLLEMIPAGSSVTWGGSMSIRDIDIPAALANAGKYKVYDRDKAPDRAAATEIYLKAFSCDYYLSSANAITEDGVIVNIDGTGNRVAAITFGPRNVIFVIGMNKLTQNVDAALARARSLAAPVNTARFDIQTPCKLDGVCHNCLSDDCICNYIHYLRHSPKGKHKVILVGECLGY
;
A
#
# COMPACT_ATOMS: atom_id res chain seq x y z
N ALA A 1 -6.08 8.39 -13.81
CA ALA A 1 -5.12 8.76 -12.74
C ALA A 1 -5.40 10.15 -12.16
N ARG A 2 -5.48 11.19 -12.98
CA ARG A 2 -5.66 12.57 -12.52
C ARG A 2 -6.88 12.77 -11.63
N GLU A 3 -8.05 12.30 -12.05
CA GLU A 3 -9.30 12.36 -11.29
C GLU A 3 -9.21 11.63 -9.94
N ALA A 4 -8.41 10.56 -9.88
CA ALA A 4 -8.19 9.83 -8.65
C ALA A 4 -7.40 10.67 -7.62
N VAL A 5 -6.41 11.44 -8.07
CA VAL A 5 -5.67 12.39 -7.21
C VAL A 5 -6.58 13.51 -6.74
N GLU A 6 -7.37 14.12 -7.63
CA GLU A 6 -8.34 15.16 -7.29
C GLU A 6 -9.34 14.64 -6.25
N LYS A 7 -9.89 13.43 -6.46
CA LYS A 7 -10.80 12.77 -5.53
C LYS A 7 -10.18 12.50 -4.17
N LEU A 8 -8.93 12.03 -4.15
CA LEU A 8 -8.20 11.82 -2.90
C LEU A 8 -8.07 13.12 -2.09
N LEU A 9 -7.67 14.21 -2.75
CA LEU A 9 -7.49 15.52 -2.10
C LEU A 9 -8.81 16.11 -1.57
N GLU A 10 -9.94 15.83 -2.23
CA GLU A 10 -11.29 16.21 -1.74
C GLU A 10 -11.68 15.41 -0.49
N MET A 11 -11.28 14.14 -0.40
CA MET A 11 -11.63 13.26 0.72
C MET A 11 -10.87 13.58 2.00
N ILE A 12 -9.77 14.33 1.93
CA ILE A 12 -8.91 14.66 3.07
C ILE A 12 -9.12 16.12 3.48
N PRO A 13 -9.69 16.40 4.66
CA PRO A 13 -9.86 17.76 5.15
C PRO A 13 -8.55 18.51 5.32
N ALA A 14 -8.56 19.83 5.10
CA ALA A 14 -7.41 20.67 5.38
C ALA A 14 -6.98 20.57 6.87
N GLY A 15 -5.68 20.65 7.11
CA GLY A 15 -5.08 20.49 8.44
C GLY A 15 -4.85 19.05 8.87
N SER A 16 -5.40 18.05 8.14
CA SER A 16 -5.18 16.64 8.46
C SER A 16 -3.73 16.23 8.34
N SER A 17 -3.32 15.32 9.22
CA SER A 17 -2.04 14.61 9.13
C SER A 17 -2.17 13.38 8.22
N VAL A 18 -1.21 13.22 7.30
CA VAL A 18 -1.25 12.18 6.26
C VAL A 18 0.11 11.50 6.14
N THR A 19 0.09 10.17 6.06
CA THR A 19 1.26 9.37 5.70
C THR A 19 0.85 8.17 4.84
N TRP A 20 1.83 7.42 4.33
CA TRP A 20 1.58 6.26 3.46
C TRP A 20 2.59 5.15 3.64
N GLY A 21 2.18 3.95 3.22
CA GLY A 21 3.05 2.79 3.08
C GLY A 21 3.87 2.79 1.79
N GLY A 22 4.76 1.82 1.65
CA GLY A 22 5.45 1.56 0.39
C GLY A 22 4.46 1.12 -0.70
N SER A 23 4.22 1.99 -1.69
CA SER A 23 3.26 1.71 -2.75
C SER A 23 3.70 2.36 -4.05
N MET A 24 3.91 1.55 -5.07
CA MET A 24 4.16 2.06 -6.42
C MET A 24 2.92 2.75 -6.98
N SER A 25 1.73 2.21 -6.76
CA SER A 25 0.48 2.84 -7.24
C SER A 25 0.30 4.28 -6.77
N ILE A 26 0.73 4.61 -5.54
CA ILE A 26 0.68 5.97 -5.00
C ILE A 26 1.73 6.86 -5.68
N ARG A 27 2.90 6.30 -5.99
CA ARG A 27 4.00 7.03 -6.66
C ARG A 27 3.74 7.24 -8.13
N ASP A 28 3.17 6.26 -8.83
CA ASP A 28 2.91 6.32 -10.28
C ASP A 28 2.00 7.49 -10.67
N ILE A 29 1.17 7.97 -9.75
CA ILE A 29 0.27 9.10 -9.96
C ILE A 29 0.63 10.31 -9.07
N ASP A 30 1.86 10.38 -8.59
CA ASP A 30 2.45 11.52 -7.87
C ASP A 30 1.63 12.03 -6.66
N ILE A 31 0.92 11.14 -5.94
CA ILE A 31 0.18 11.52 -4.73
C ILE A 31 1.06 12.21 -3.70
N PRO A 32 2.33 11.78 -3.41
CA PRO A 32 3.21 12.49 -2.50
C PRO A 32 3.45 13.95 -2.89
N ALA A 33 3.69 14.22 -4.16
CA ALA A 33 3.87 15.58 -4.66
C ALA A 33 2.56 16.38 -4.62
N ALA A 34 1.44 15.77 -4.96
CA ALA A 34 0.13 16.43 -4.91
C ALA A 34 -0.24 16.87 -3.48
N LEU A 35 0.02 16.03 -2.47
CA LEU A 35 -0.20 16.35 -1.05
C LEU A 35 0.71 17.49 -0.60
N ALA A 36 2.00 17.47 -0.97
CA ALA A 36 2.96 18.51 -0.63
C ALA A 36 2.58 19.85 -1.28
N ASN A 37 2.26 19.84 -2.57
CA ASN A 37 1.91 21.05 -3.34
C ASN A 37 0.58 21.67 -2.89
N ALA A 38 -0.35 20.88 -2.37
CA ALA A 38 -1.61 21.39 -1.85
C ALA A 38 -1.41 22.32 -0.62
N GLY A 39 -0.30 22.21 0.11
CA GLY A 39 0.10 23.09 1.20
C GLY A 39 -0.85 23.14 2.40
N LYS A 40 -1.84 22.28 2.46
CA LYS A 40 -2.91 22.28 3.48
C LYS A 40 -2.91 21.05 4.40
N TYR A 41 -1.90 20.17 4.29
CA TYR A 41 -1.78 18.94 5.08
C TYR A 41 -0.48 18.88 5.89
N LYS A 42 -0.50 18.12 6.99
CA LYS A 42 0.71 17.73 7.73
C LYS A 42 1.22 16.41 7.15
N VAL A 43 2.12 16.51 6.18
CA VAL A 43 2.61 15.35 5.45
C VAL A 43 3.81 14.73 6.17
N TYR A 44 3.73 13.43 6.47
CA TYR A 44 4.83 12.62 7.00
C TYR A 44 5.33 11.68 5.89
N ASP A 45 6.37 12.11 5.18
CA ASP A 45 6.94 11.40 4.05
C ASP A 45 8.20 10.63 4.49
N ARG A 46 8.08 9.31 4.59
CA ARG A 46 9.18 8.44 4.97
C ARG A 46 10.32 8.38 3.94
N ASP A 47 10.02 8.66 2.67
CA ASP A 47 11.01 8.62 1.60
C ASP A 47 11.96 9.84 1.68
N LYS A 48 11.60 10.85 2.49
CA LYS A 48 12.43 12.02 2.84
C LYS A 48 13.13 11.88 4.18
N ALA A 49 12.97 10.74 4.86
CA ALA A 49 13.68 10.50 6.12
C ALA A 49 15.20 10.41 5.88
N PRO A 50 16.02 11.08 6.71
CA PRO A 50 17.46 11.12 6.51
C PRO A 50 18.14 9.76 6.80
N ASP A 51 17.50 8.92 7.60
CA ASP A 51 18.01 7.60 7.99
C ASP A 51 16.89 6.63 8.35
N ARG A 52 17.28 5.39 8.67
CA ARG A 52 16.35 4.31 9.04
C ARG A 52 15.61 4.58 10.36
N ALA A 53 16.24 5.26 11.31
CA ALA A 53 15.60 5.57 12.58
C ALA A 53 14.46 6.57 12.37
N ALA A 54 14.72 7.66 11.64
CA ALA A 54 13.70 8.64 11.29
C ALA A 54 12.57 8.03 10.43
N ALA A 55 12.89 7.11 9.53
CA ALA A 55 11.87 6.38 8.78
C ALA A 55 10.99 5.52 9.70
N THR A 56 11.58 4.89 10.74
CA THR A 56 10.85 4.09 11.73
C THR A 56 9.88 4.95 12.52
N GLU A 57 10.28 6.15 12.95
CA GLU A 57 9.39 7.09 13.62
C GLU A 57 8.18 7.47 12.75
N ILE A 58 8.38 7.64 11.45
CA ILE A 58 7.28 7.89 10.52
C ILE A 58 6.36 6.67 10.39
N TYR A 59 6.89 5.43 10.43
CA TYR A 59 6.06 4.22 10.47
C TYR A 59 5.20 4.16 11.74
N LEU A 60 5.76 4.52 12.89
CA LEU A 60 5.00 4.61 14.13
C LEU A 60 3.97 5.74 14.09
N LYS A 61 4.31 6.86 13.43
CA LYS A 61 3.38 7.98 13.21
C LYS A 61 2.14 7.57 12.41
N ALA A 62 2.25 6.55 11.55
CA ALA A 62 1.12 6.02 10.81
C ALA A 62 -0.05 5.58 11.72
N PHE A 63 0.20 5.21 12.97
CA PHE A 63 -0.85 4.81 13.92
C PHE A 63 -1.63 5.99 14.52
N SER A 64 -1.06 7.18 14.51
CA SER A 64 -1.61 8.38 15.16
C SER A 64 -1.98 9.51 14.21
N CYS A 65 -1.75 9.37 12.90
CA CYS A 65 -2.16 10.37 11.92
C CYS A 65 -3.67 10.23 11.58
N ASP A 66 -4.24 11.25 10.94
CA ASP A 66 -5.65 11.27 10.59
C ASP A 66 -5.95 10.36 9.39
N TYR A 67 -5.02 10.29 8.43
CA TYR A 67 -5.17 9.54 7.19
C TYR A 67 -3.94 8.70 6.87
N TYR A 68 -4.17 7.44 6.54
CA TYR A 68 -3.16 6.54 5.99
C TYR A 68 -3.51 6.18 4.55
N LEU A 69 -2.56 6.36 3.64
CA LEU A 69 -2.74 6.01 2.24
C LEU A 69 -2.02 4.71 1.92
N SER A 70 -2.65 3.86 1.15
CA SER A 70 -2.10 2.58 0.75
C SER A 70 -2.61 2.17 -0.63
N SER A 71 -2.09 1.08 -1.12
CA SER A 71 -2.67 0.29 -2.21
C SER A 71 -2.77 -1.16 -1.76
N ALA A 72 -3.20 -2.03 -2.67
CA ALA A 72 -3.32 -3.45 -2.44
C ALA A 72 -2.39 -4.23 -3.37
N ASN A 73 -2.08 -5.48 -3.02
CA ASN A 73 -1.52 -6.44 -3.97
C ASN A 73 -2.61 -7.04 -4.88
N ALA A 74 -3.83 -7.15 -4.38
CA ALA A 74 -5.02 -7.47 -5.16
C ALA A 74 -6.29 -7.01 -4.44
N ILE A 75 -7.37 -6.84 -5.19
CA ILE A 75 -8.73 -6.65 -4.69
C ILE A 75 -9.66 -7.58 -5.47
N THR A 76 -10.62 -8.19 -4.78
CA THR A 76 -11.62 -9.05 -5.41
C THR A 76 -12.83 -8.26 -5.90
N GLU A 77 -13.63 -8.85 -6.79
CA GLU A 77 -14.88 -8.25 -7.29
C GLU A 77 -15.89 -7.97 -6.17
N ASP A 78 -15.89 -8.78 -5.11
CA ASP A 78 -16.71 -8.58 -3.92
C ASP A 78 -16.05 -7.68 -2.85
N GLY A 79 -14.89 -7.07 -3.15
CA GLY A 79 -14.25 -6.03 -2.35
C GLY A 79 -13.29 -6.51 -1.26
N VAL A 80 -12.90 -7.79 -1.23
CA VAL A 80 -11.85 -8.27 -0.32
C VAL A 80 -10.49 -7.75 -0.79
N ILE A 81 -9.76 -7.07 0.10
CA ILE A 81 -8.42 -6.55 -0.19
C ILE A 81 -7.36 -7.51 0.35
N VAL A 82 -6.42 -7.89 -0.53
CA VAL A 82 -5.33 -8.82 -0.20
C VAL A 82 -4.00 -8.08 -0.25
N ASN A 83 -3.24 -8.21 0.84
CA ASN A 83 -1.89 -7.66 0.96
C ASN A 83 -0.91 -8.72 1.46
N ILE A 84 0.27 -8.76 0.86
CA ILE A 84 1.46 -9.47 1.37
C ILE A 84 2.44 -8.42 1.89
N ASP A 85 3.01 -8.63 3.07
CA ASP A 85 3.90 -7.68 3.71
C ASP A 85 5.12 -8.39 4.34
N GLY A 86 6.28 -7.74 4.30
CA GLY A 86 7.53 -8.28 4.85
C GLY A 86 7.68 -8.00 6.33
N THR A 87 7.56 -6.75 6.74
CA THR A 87 7.77 -6.33 8.14
C THR A 87 6.47 -6.14 8.92
N GLY A 88 5.32 -6.17 8.24
CA GLY A 88 4.02 -5.99 8.86
C GLY A 88 3.60 -4.53 9.11
N ASN A 89 4.49 -3.57 8.91
CA ASN A 89 4.22 -2.16 9.20
C ASN A 89 3.02 -1.59 8.42
N ARG A 90 2.91 -1.93 7.14
CA ARG A 90 1.81 -1.47 6.29
C ARG A 90 0.48 -2.13 6.70
N VAL A 91 0.46 -3.45 6.84
CA VAL A 91 -0.77 -4.16 7.20
C VAL A 91 -1.21 -3.86 8.63
N ALA A 92 -0.29 -3.61 9.56
CA ALA A 92 -0.62 -3.13 10.90
C ALA A 92 -1.28 -1.74 10.88
N ALA A 93 -0.74 -0.79 10.08
CA ALA A 93 -1.35 0.52 9.91
C ALA A 93 -2.74 0.44 9.24
N ILE A 94 -2.92 -0.42 8.26
CA ILE A 94 -4.22 -0.69 7.63
C ILE A 94 -5.20 -1.24 8.66
N THR A 95 -4.80 -2.24 9.45
CA THR A 95 -5.67 -2.96 10.38
C THR A 95 -6.04 -2.11 11.58
N PHE A 96 -5.05 -1.64 12.33
CA PHE A 96 -5.23 -0.96 13.60
C PHE A 96 -4.89 0.54 13.56
N GLY A 97 -4.16 1.02 12.57
CA GLY A 97 -3.73 2.42 12.44
C GLY A 97 -4.89 3.44 12.46
N PRO A 98 -4.79 4.54 11.73
CA PRO A 98 -5.71 5.66 11.86
C PRO A 98 -7.16 5.31 11.52
N ARG A 99 -8.07 6.21 11.88
CA ARG A 99 -9.51 6.06 11.61
C ARG A 99 -9.85 6.10 10.12
N ASN A 100 -8.98 6.67 9.31
CA ASN A 100 -9.19 6.78 7.88
C ASN A 100 -8.02 6.15 7.11
N VAL A 101 -8.32 5.11 6.35
CA VAL A 101 -7.41 4.48 5.40
C VAL A 101 -7.99 4.63 4.01
N ILE A 102 -7.23 5.21 3.09
CA ILE A 102 -7.66 5.33 1.68
C ILE A 102 -6.75 4.45 0.84
N PHE A 103 -7.36 3.51 0.14
CA PHE A 103 -6.69 2.69 -0.86
C PHE A 103 -6.84 3.33 -2.24
N VAL A 104 -5.72 3.42 -2.96
CA VAL A 104 -5.71 3.77 -4.38
C VAL A 104 -5.26 2.54 -5.15
N ILE A 105 -6.15 1.95 -5.93
CA ILE A 105 -5.97 0.64 -6.54
C ILE A 105 -6.23 0.75 -8.04
N GLY A 106 -5.24 0.37 -8.86
CA GLY A 106 -5.42 0.26 -10.30
C GLY A 106 -6.23 -0.98 -10.68
N MET A 107 -6.98 -0.91 -11.78
CA MET A 107 -7.80 -2.02 -12.30
C MET A 107 -7.00 -3.28 -12.62
N ASN A 108 -5.68 -3.16 -12.87
CA ASN A 108 -4.79 -4.31 -13.04
C ASN A 108 -4.69 -5.22 -11.80
N LYS A 109 -5.24 -4.79 -10.66
CA LYS A 109 -5.23 -5.56 -9.40
C LYS A 109 -6.58 -6.20 -9.06
N LEU A 110 -7.58 -6.00 -9.90
CA LEU A 110 -8.88 -6.64 -9.73
C LEU A 110 -8.78 -8.14 -10.05
N THR A 111 -9.40 -8.94 -9.22
CA THR A 111 -9.42 -10.41 -9.34
C THR A 111 -10.79 -10.95 -8.97
N GLN A 112 -11.12 -12.12 -9.48
CA GLN A 112 -12.44 -12.72 -9.32
C GLN A 112 -12.77 -13.08 -7.86
N ASN A 113 -11.78 -13.65 -7.13
CA ASN A 113 -11.98 -14.16 -5.78
C ASN A 113 -10.67 -14.13 -4.97
N VAL A 114 -10.74 -14.52 -3.70
CA VAL A 114 -9.61 -14.48 -2.76
C VAL A 114 -8.45 -15.38 -3.20
N ASP A 115 -8.73 -16.55 -3.77
CA ASP A 115 -7.68 -17.46 -4.24
C ASP A 115 -6.92 -16.86 -5.41
N ALA A 116 -7.62 -16.27 -6.38
CA ALA A 116 -7.02 -15.54 -7.50
C ALA A 116 -6.25 -14.30 -7.00
N ALA A 117 -6.76 -13.61 -5.98
CA ALA A 117 -6.08 -12.48 -5.38
C ALA A 117 -4.76 -12.87 -4.69
N LEU A 118 -4.77 -13.95 -3.93
CA LEU A 118 -3.55 -14.48 -3.32
C LEU A 118 -2.57 -14.99 -4.38
N ALA A 119 -3.06 -15.70 -5.39
CA ALA A 119 -2.23 -16.17 -6.50
C ALA A 119 -1.55 -14.99 -7.21
N ARG A 120 -2.30 -13.92 -7.55
CA ARG A 120 -1.75 -12.69 -8.13
C ARG A 120 -0.70 -12.05 -7.22
N ALA A 121 -1.00 -11.93 -5.92
CA ALA A 121 -0.08 -11.32 -4.96
C ALA A 121 1.25 -12.08 -4.89
N ARG A 122 1.22 -13.41 -4.95
CA ARG A 122 2.41 -14.28 -4.90
C ARG A 122 3.14 -14.39 -6.24
N SER A 123 2.41 -14.59 -7.34
CA SER A 123 3.03 -14.88 -8.64
C SER A 123 3.48 -13.63 -9.39
N LEU A 124 2.91 -12.46 -9.09
CA LEU A 124 3.23 -11.21 -9.77
C LEU A 124 3.76 -10.15 -8.80
N ALA A 125 2.95 -9.71 -7.84
CA ALA A 125 3.29 -8.53 -7.05
C ALA A 125 4.54 -8.75 -6.17
N ALA A 126 4.69 -9.89 -5.51
CA ALA A 126 5.82 -10.17 -4.65
C ALA A 126 7.14 -10.33 -5.44
N PRO A 127 7.23 -11.16 -6.50
CA PRO A 127 8.45 -11.26 -7.31
C PRO A 127 8.89 -9.93 -7.92
N VAL A 128 7.97 -9.17 -8.50
CA VAL A 128 8.30 -7.84 -9.05
C VAL A 128 8.80 -6.89 -7.96
N ASN A 129 8.21 -6.95 -6.76
CA ASN A 129 8.65 -6.11 -5.65
C ASN A 129 10.04 -6.48 -5.14
N THR A 130 10.42 -7.78 -5.13
CA THR A 130 11.76 -8.22 -4.69
C THR A 130 12.88 -7.66 -5.55
N ALA A 131 12.63 -7.44 -6.84
CA ALA A 131 13.62 -6.86 -7.76
C ALA A 131 14.13 -5.48 -7.33
N ARG A 132 13.40 -4.77 -6.47
CA ARG A 132 13.73 -3.42 -5.98
C ARG A 132 14.66 -3.40 -4.79
N PHE A 133 14.89 -4.55 -4.16
CA PHE A 133 15.66 -4.67 -2.92
C PHE A 133 16.94 -5.45 -3.18
N ASP A 134 17.98 -5.14 -2.41
CA ASP A 134 19.20 -5.97 -2.36
C ASP A 134 19.01 -7.12 -1.36
N ILE A 135 18.34 -8.17 -1.82
CA ILE A 135 17.96 -9.36 -1.04
C ILE A 135 18.21 -10.63 -1.84
N GLN A 136 18.39 -11.75 -1.14
CA GLN A 136 18.67 -13.06 -1.73
C GLN A 136 17.45 -13.98 -1.59
N THR A 137 16.48 -13.83 -2.48
CA THR A 137 15.29 -14.68 -2.53
C THR A 137 15.23 -15.46 -3.84
N PRO A 138 14.69 -16.71 -3.86
CA PRO A 138 14.56 -17.46 -5.10
C PRO A 138 13.82 -16.68 -6.19
N CYS A 139 12.71 -16.04 -5.85
CA CYS A 139 11.90 -15.29 -6.80
C CYS A 139 12.59 -14.04 -7.37
N LYS A 140 13.62 -13.51 -6.73
CA LYS A 140 14.46 -12.46 -7.31
C LYS A 140 15.34 -12.97 -8.44
N LEU A 141 15.73 -14.24 -8.40
CA LEU A 141 16.61 -14.86 -9.40
C LEU A 141 15.85 -15.22 -10.69
N ASP A 142 14.64 -15.76 -10.56
CA ASP A 142 13.91 -16.32 -11.69
C ASP A 142 12.50 -15.71 -11.93
N GLY A 143 12.07 -14.80 -11.06
CA GLY A 143 10.75 -14.14 -11.16
C GLY A 143 9.58 -15.01 -10.72
N VAL A 144 9.82 -16.23 -10.21
CA VAL A 144 8.77 -17.19 -9.82
C VAL A 144 8.67 -17.32 -8.31
N CYS A 145 7.46 -17.33 -7.77
CA CYS A 145 7.23 -17.56 -6.34
C CYS A 145 7.47 -19.03 -5.96
N HIS A 146 8.45 -19.29 -5.13
CA HIS A 146 8.79 -20.62 -4.59
C HIS A 146 8.14 -20.92 -3.23
N ASN A 147 7.26 -20.06 -2.73
CA ASN A 147 6.71 -20.17 -1.37
C ASN A 147 7.80 -20.34 -0.32
N CYS A 148 8.91 -19.61 -0.48
CA CYS A 148 10.12 -19.76 0.33
C CYS A 148 9.92 -19.20 1.75
N LEU A 149 10.78 -19.70 2.66
CA LEU A 149 10.96 -19.18 4.03
C LEU A 149 12.41 -18.72 4.23
N SER A 150 13.03 -18.14 3.19
CA SER A 150 14.39 -17.61 3.28
C SER A 150 14.43 -16.40 4.23
N ASP A 151 15.57 -16.14 4.84
CA ASP A 151 15.76 -15.04 5.80
C ASP A 151 15.41 -13.66 5.21
N ASP A 152 15.65 -13.50 3.91
CA ASP A 152 15.33 -12.28 3.16
C ASP A 152 13.89 -12.23 2.62
N CYS A 153 13.03 -13.19 2.96
CA CYS A 153 11.67 -13.25 2.46
C CYS A 153 10.85 -12.00 2.84
N ILE A 154 10.22 -11.39 1.87
CA ILE A 154 9.35 -10.23 2.07
C ILE A 154 7.85 -10.59 2.07
N CYS A 155 7.51 -11.87 2.22
CA CYS A 155 6.14 -12.38 2.20
C CYS A 155 5.75 -13.01 3.54
N ASN A 156 6.13 -12.35 4.66
CA ASN A 156 5.97 -12.91 6.00
C ASN A 156 4.53 -12.81 6.53
N TYR A 157 3.76 -11.86 6.03
CA TYR A 157 2.39 -11.61 6.46
C TYR A 157 1.45 -11.63 5.26
N ILE A 158 0.38 -12.40 5.37
CA ILE A 158 -0.74 -12.39 4.40
C ILE A 158 -1.94 -11.80 5.13
N HIS A 159 -2.46 -10.70 4.62
CA HIS A 159 -3.55 -9.95 5.23
C HIS A 159 -4.75 -9.90 4.29
N TYR A 160 -5.89 -10.33 4.80
CA TYR A 160 -7.18 -10.26 4.14
C TYR A 160 -8.06 -9.24 4.86
N LEU A 161 -8.37 -8.14 4.22
CA LEU A 161 -9.38 -7.19 4.67
C LEU A 161 -10.72 -7.58 4.03
N ARG A 162 -11.50 -8.38 4.75
CA ARG A 162 -12.78 -8.89 4.26
C ARG A 162 -13.91 -7.88 4.36
N HIS A 163 -13.88 -7.05 5.40
CA HIS A 163 -14.94 -6.09 5.70
C HIS A 163 -14.35 -4.89 6.44
N SER A 164 -14.78 -3.68 6.06
CA SER A 164 -14.33 -2.45 6.71
C SER A 164 -15.18 -2.13 7.93
N PRO A 165 -14.60 -2.11 9.14
CA PRO A 165 -15.36 -1.69 10.31
C PRO A 165 -15.69 -0.19 10.23
N LYS A 166 -16.99 0.15 10.36
CA LYS A 166 -17.49 1.53 10.47
C LYS A 166 -16.98 2.51 9.39
N GLY A 167 -16.75 2.02 8.16
CA GLY A 167 -16.30 2.87 7.05
C GLY A 167 -14.88 3.42 7.17
N LYS A 168 -14.04 2.78 7.99
CA LYS A 168 -12.61 3.12 8.14
C LYS A 168 -11.86 3.11 6.81
N HIS A 169 -12.10 2.09 5.99
CA HIS A 169 -11.41 1.88 4.73
C HIS A 169 -12.24 2.42 3.57
N LYS A 170 -11.61 3.20 2.72
CA LYS A 170 -12.19 3.76 1.49
C LYS A 170 -11.32 3.32 0.32
N VAL A 171 -11.94 3.03 -0.82
CA VAL A 171 -11.24 2.60 -2.02
C VAL A 171 -11.52 3.58 -3.15
N ILE A 172 -10.45 4.07 -3.78
CA ILE A 172 -10.49 4.74 -5.07
C ILE A 172 -9.97 3.71 -6.08
N LEU A 173 -10.90 3.18 -6.88
CA LEU A 173 -10.56 2.26 -7.95
C LEU A 173 -10.28 3.09 -9.21
N VAL A 174 -9.09 2.91 -9.77
CA VAL A 174 -8.59 3.68 -10.91
C VAL A 174 -8.63 2.82 -12.17
N GLY A 175 -9.28 3.29 -13.22
CA GLY A 175 -9.45 2.58 -14.49
C GLY A 175 -8.16 2.34 -15.30
N GLU A 176 -7.01 2.60 -14.69
CA GLU A 176 -5.68 2.46 -15.28
C GLU A 176 -4.84 1.43 -14.52
N CYS A 177 -3.74 0.97 -15.15
CA CYS A 177 -2.75 0.12 -14.48
C CYS A 177 -1.88 0.96 -13.54
N LEU A 178 -1.86 0.64 -12.25
CA LEU A 178 -1.04 1.32 -11.25
C LEU A 178 -0.26 0.31 -10.40
N GLY A 179 1.06 0.47 -10.36
CA GLY A 179 1.95 -0.44 -9.67
C GLY A 179 1.82 -1.88 -10.18
N TYR A 180 2.15 -2.84 -9.32
CA TYR A 180 2.16 -4.27 -9.63
C TYR A 180 1.40 -5.09 -8.60
#